data_61a82acaad09437c24ca16d4316f0215
#
_entry.id   61a82acaad09437c24ca16d4316f0215
#
_cell.length_a   1.000
_cell.length_b   1.000
_cell.length_c   1.000
_cell.angle_alpha   90.00
_cell.angle_beta   90.00
_cell.angle_gamma   90.00
#
_symmetry.space_group_name_H-M   'P 1'
#
loop_
_entity.id
_entity.type
_entity.pdbx_description
1 polymer ?
#
loop_
_entity_poly.entity_id
_entity_poly.type
_entity_poly.pdbx_seq_one_letter_code
_entity_poly.pdbx_strand_id
1 'polypeptide(L)'
;SRASIQELLEAWGKADLDKSVEVVISPPAVYADFLRANMPAEFGLALQNVYKEGSGAFTGENSADMALDVGADWVILGHSERRSIFGESNELIGEKTAYCLGKGIKVIACVGEQLEEREAGNTQAVVETQLKAIAAKVSDWSKVVIAYEPVWAIGTGKTASPEQAQEVHASIRAWLSKEVSATVAAETRIIYGGSGQAKQLRRAGKQEDI
;
A
#
# COMPACT_ATOMS: atom_id res chain seq x y z
N SER A 1 15.95 11.63 8.10
CA SER A 1 17.43 11.71 8.00
C SER A 1 18.05 10.33 8.25
N ARG A 2 19.33 10.14 7.87
CA ARG A 2 20.04 8.88 8.19
C ARG A 2 20.08 8.64 9.71
N ALA A 3 20.23 9.68 10.52
CA ALA A 3 20.21 9.56 11.97
C ALA A 3 18.87 9.01 12.47
N SER A 4 17.74 9.56 12.02
CA SER A 4 16.42 9.08 12.44
C SER A 4 16.12 7.65 11.94
N ILE A 5 16.66 7.26 10.80
CA ILE A 5 16.57 5.87 10.32
C ILE A 5 17.35 4.94 11.26
N GLN A 6 18.57 5.34 11.65
CA GLN A 6 19.40 4.55 12.57
C GLN A 6 18.70 4.35 13.93
N GLU A 7 18.11 5.39 14.49
CA GLU A 7 17.33 5.31 15.75
C GLU A 7 16.15 4.33 15.63
N LEU A 8 15.42 4.36 14.51
CA LEU A 8 14.33 3.41 14.25
C LEU A 8 14.83 1.97 14.12
N LEU A 9 15.94 1.75 13.41
CA LEU A 9 16.55 0.42 13.26
C LEU A 9 16.99 -0.15 14.61
N GLU A 10 17.57 0.67 15.48
CA GLU A 10 17.95 0.27 16.84
C GLU A 10 16.72 -0.08 17.70
N ALA A 11 15.64 0.66 17.56
CA ALA A 11 14.38 0.38 18.24
C ALA A 11 13.76 -0.95 17.78
N TRP A 12 13.74 -1.19 16.47
CA TRP A 12 13.21 -2.44 15.91
C TRP A 12 14.09 -3.65 16.24
N GLY A 13 15.41 -3.49 16.27
CA GLY A 13 16.31 -4.56 16.68
C GLY A 13 16.15 -5.01 18.15
N LYS A 14 15.48 -4.19 18.97
CA LYS A 14 15.13 -4.50 20.36
C LYS A 14 13.69 -5.01 20.51
N ALA A 15 12.87 -4.91 19.46
CA ALA A 15 11.46 -5.33 19.50
C ALA A 15 11.36 -6.86 19.32
N ASP A 16 10.53 -7.47 20.13
CA ASP A 16 10.13 -8.88 19.94
C ASP A 16 9.01 -8.90 18.88
N LEU A 17 9.41 -9.04 17.62
CA LEU A 17 8.49 -9.07 16.49
C LEU A 17 8.02 -10.50 16.23
N ASP A 18 6.72 -10.66 16.02
CA ASP A 18 6.14 -11.94 15.63
C ASP A 18 6.69 -12.33 14.24
N LYS A 19 7.39 -13.46 14.17
CA LYS A 19 8.02 -13.96 12.95
C LYS A 19 7.04 -14.39 11.86
N SER A 20 5.76 -14.53 12.19
CA SER A 20 4.70 -14.81 11.21
C SER A 20 4.26 -13.57 10.45
N VAL A 21 4.64 -12.36 10.91
CA VAL A 21 4.27 -11.08 10.30
C VAL A 21 5.36 -10.62 9.34
N GLU A 22 5.00 -10.39 8.07
CA GLU A 22 5.89 -9.77 7.09
C GLU A 22 5.98 -8.26 7.37
N VAL A 23 7.18 -7.76 7.63
CA VAL A 23 7.45 -6.35 7.88
C VAL A 23 8.04 -5.70 6.63
N VAL A 24 7.39 -4.64 6.14
CA VAL A 24 7.85 -3.87 4.98
C VAL A 24 8.07 -2.43 5.39
N ILE A 25 9.25 -1.88 5.08
CA ILE A 25 9.63 -0.51 5.41
C ILE A 25 9.75 0.32 4.15
N SER A 26 9.13 1.50 4.13
CA SER A 26 9.10 2.38 2.97
C SER A 26 9.67 3.77 3.28
N PRO A 27 10.98 3.98 3.12
CA PRO A 27 11.61 5.28 3.30
C PRO A 27 11.38 6.18 2.07
N PRO A 28 11.64 7.50 2.16
CA PRO A 28 11.89 8.31 0.97
C PRO A 28 12.99 7.68 0.10
N ALA A 29 12.82 7.70 -1.23
CA ALA A 29 13.67 6.99 -2.17
C ALA A 29 15.18 7.29 -2.00
N VAL A 30 15.53 8.53 -1.64
CA VAL A 30 16.93 8.95 -1.38
C VAL A 30 17.61 8.24 -0.21
N TYR A 31 16.85 7.51 0.60
CA TYR A 31 17.36 6.74 1.75
C TYR A 31 17.21 5.23 1.58
N ALA A 32 16.67 4.76 0.45
CA ALA A 32 16.38 3.35 0.23
C ALA A 32 17.63 2.47 0.32
N ASP A 33 18.69 2.84 -0.39
CA ASP A 33 19.98 2.14 -0.37
C ASP A 33 20.60 2.11 1.04
N PHE A 34 20.61 3.26 1.72
CA PHE A 34 21.09 3.33 3.10
C PHE A 34 20.29 2.44 4.04
N LEU A 35 18.96 2.43 3.91
CA LEU A 35 18.11 1.58 4.74
C LEU A 35 18.37 0.11 4.44
N ARG A 36 18.41 -0.29 3.16
CA ARG A 36 18.68 -1.69 2.78
C ARG A 36 19.99 -2.23 3.34
N ALA A 37 21.03 -1.41 3.33
CA ALA A 37 22.35 -1.80 3.85
C ALA A 37 22.39 -1.99 5.38
N ASN A 38 21.42 -1.45 6.11
CA ASN A 38 21.44 -1.42 7.59
C ASN A 38 20.23 -2.11 8.24
N MET A 39 19.20 -2.50 7.48
CA MET A 39 18.01 -3.15 8.05
C MET A 39 18.16 -4.68 8.10
N PRO A 40 17.39 -5.38 8.96
CA PRO A 40 17.35 -6.84 8.98
C PRO A 40 17.02 -7.41 7.59
N ALA A 41 17.66 -8.50 7.22
CA ALA A 41 17.52 -9.12 5.90
C ALA A 41 16.09 -9.64 5.63
N GLU A 42 15.40 -10.05 6.68
CA GLU A 42 14.02 -10.53 6.65
C GLU A 42 12.97 -9.44 6.43
N PHE A 43 13.33 -8.15 6.57
CA PHE A 43 12.41 -7.05 6.32
C PHE A 43 12.37 -6.72 4.83
N GLY A 44 11.17 -6.52 4.29
CA GLY A 44 10.95 -6.01 2.96
C GLY A 44 11.27 -4.52 2.87
N LEU A 45 11.81 -4.10 1.73
CA LEU A 45 12.00 -2.70 1.41
C LEU A 45 11.01 -2.28 0.32
N ALA A 46 10.26 -1.21 0.55
CA ALA A 46 9.37 -0.63 -0.45
C ALA A 46 9.86 0.76 -0.89
N LEU A 47 9.71 1.09 -2.17
CA LEU A 47 9.68 2.47 -2.60
C LEU A 47 8.28 3.07 -2.47
N GLN A 48 8.18 4.35 -2.11
CA GLN A 48 6.90 5.06 -1.94
C GLN A 48 6.18 5.36 -3.26
N ASN A 49 6.87 5.22 -4.39
CA ASN A 49 6.34 5.34 -5.73
C ASN A 49 7.38 4.89 -6.75
N VAL A 50 6.90 4.40 -7.91
CA VAL A 50 7.71 4.26 -9.14
C VAL A 50 6.88 4.69 -10.34
N TYR A 51 7.55 5.02 -11.46
CA TYR A 51 6.89 5.35 -12.71
C TYR A 51 6.50 4.07 -13.49
N LYS A 52 5.67 4.23 -14.51
CA LYS A 52 5.14 3.13 -15.32
C LYS A 52 6.09 2.63 -16.42
N GLU A 53 7.25 3.23 -16.54
CA GLU A 53 8.24 2.92 -17.57
C GLU A 53 9.65 2.84 -16.97
N GLY A 54 10.57 2.20 -17.70
CA GLY A 54 11.96 2.06 -17.30
C GLY A 54 12.78 3.33 -17.52
N SER A 55 13.87 3.21 -18.26
CA SER A 55 14.70 4.37 -18.60
C SER A 55 14.06 5.23 -19.69
N GLY A 56 14.21 6.55 -19.56
CA GLY A 56 13.65 7.53 -20.52
C GLY A 56 13.79 8.96 -20.03
N ALA A 57 13.12 9.88 -20.72
CA ALA A 57 13.10 11.30 -20.36
C ALA A 57 12.05 11.58 -19.25
N PHE A 58 12.22 10.95 -18.10
CA PHE A 58 11.32 11.02 -16.95
C PHE A 58 12.03 11.62 -15.75
N THR A 59 12.46 12.85 -15.88
CA THR A 59 13.28 13.57 -14.87
C THR A 59 12.61 13.53 -13.50
N GLY A 60 13.32 12.98 -12.50
CA GLY A 60 12.86 12.88 -11.12
C GLY A 60 12.10 11.60 -10.77
N GLU A 61 11.73 10.77 -11.74
CA GLU A 61 11.04 9.51 -11.49
C GLU A 61 11.99 8.35 -11.18
N ASN A 62 11.56 7.46 -10.29
CA ASN A 62 12.20 6.17 -10.05
C ASN A 62 11.54 5.11 -10.93
N SER A 63 12.32 4.19 -11.49
CA SER A 63 11.80 3.03 -12.22
C SER A 63 11.73 1.78 -11.33
N ALA A 64 11.00 0.76 -11.80
CA ALA A 64 11.01 -0.55 -11.16
C ALA A 64 12.41 -1.20 -11.20
N ASP A 65 13.18 -0.98 -12.27
CA ASP A 65 14.55 -1.49 -12.38
C ASP A 65 15.47 -0.84 -11.33
N MET A 66 15.36 0.48 -11.09
CA MET A 66 16.08 1.17 -10.00
C MET A 66 15.66 0.66 -8.63
N ALA A 67 14.36 0.36 -8.43
CA ALA A 67 13.88 -0.22 -7.19
C ALA A 67 14.52 -1.58 -6.92
N LEU A 68 14.57 -2.46 -7.90
CA LEU A 68 15.23 -3.76 -7.80
C LEU A 68 16.73 -3.64 -7.53
N ASP A 69 17.41 -2.69 -8.18
CA ASP A 69 18.86 -2.48 -8.03
C ASP A 69 19.24 -2.06 -6.60
N VAL A 70 18.43 -1.25 -5.93
CA VAL A 70 18.62 -0.92 -4.50
C VAL A 70 18.06 -1.97 -3.54
N GLY A 71 17.61 -3.11 -4.04
CA GLY A 71 17.09 -4.22 -3.23
C GLY A 71 15.69 -3.99 -2.66
N ALA A 72 14.89 -3.12 -3.30
CA ALA A 72 13.47 -2.99 -2.98
C ALA A 72 12.68 -4.08 -3.72
N ASP A 73 11.95 -4.89 -2.98
CA ASP A 73 11.07 -5.96 -3.47
C ASP A 73 9.59 -5.58 -3.43
N TRP A 74 9.27 -4.40 -2.90
CA TRP A 74 7.95 -3.82 -2.80
C TRP A 74 7.88 -2.39 -3.37
N VAL A 75 6.67 -1.98 -3.72
CA VAL A 75 6.35 -0.58 -4.04
C VAL A 75 4.96 -0.23 -3.53
N ILE A 76 4.80 1.01 -3.04
CA ILE A 76 3.49 1.59 -2.72
C ILE A 76 3.00 2.37 -3.95
N LEU A 77 1.80 2.08 -4.44
CA LEU A 77 1.21 2.75 -5.59
C LEU A 77 -0.21 3.24 -5.27
N GLY A 78 -0.58 4.37 -5.84
CA GLY A 78 -1.91 4.92 -5.70
C GLY A 78 -2.22 5.53 -4.33
N HIS A 79 -1.18 5.84 -3.53
CA HIS A 79 -1.37 6.54 -2.25
C HIS A 79 -2.21 7.80 -2.43
N SER A 80 -3.06 8.10 -1.45
CA SER A 80 -3.99 9.23 -1.50
C SER A 80 -3.34 10.57 -1.84
N GLU A 81 -2.13 10.82 -1.33
CA GLU A 81 -1.35 12.04 -1.65
C GLU A 81 -0.96 12.07 -3.13
N ARG A 82 -0.62 10.93 -3.72
CA ARG A 82 -0.28 10.86 -5.15
C ARG A 82 -1.49 11.15 -6.03
N ARG A 83 -2.66 10.70 -5.61
CA ARG A 83 -3.94 10.98 -6.29
C ARG A 83 -4.33 12.45 -6.17
N SER A 84 -4.31 13.00 -4.95
CA SER A 84 -4.83 14.35 -4.67
C SER A 84 -3.84 15.47 -4.99
N ILE A 85 -2.55 15.31 -4.72
CA ILE A 85 -1.54 16.36 -4.88
C ILE A 85 -0.88 16.28 -6.26
N PHE A 86 -0.57 15.07 -6.73
CA PHE A 86 0.14 14.84 -7.99
C PHE A 86 -0.77 14.45 -9.16
N GLY A 87 -2.08 14.34 -8.94
CA GLY A 87 -3.08 14.11 -9.99
C GLY A 87 -3.00 12.74 -10.66
N GLU A 88 -2.48 11.72 -9.96
CA GLU A 88 -2.41 10.37 -10.51
C GLU A 88 -3.81 9.77 -10.69
N SER A 89 -4.17 9.45 -11.95
CA SER A 89 -5.45 8.84 -12.27
C SER A 89 -5.48 7.35 -11.91
N ASN A 90 -6.70 6.79 -11.84
CA ASN A 90 -6.89 5.36 -11.62
C ASN A 90 -6.22 4.52 -12.70
N GLU A 91 -6.29 4.97 -13.97
CA GLU A 91 -5.68 4.30 -15.12
C GLU A 91 -4.15 4.27 -15.00
N LEU A 92 -3.53 5.41 -14.66
CA LEU A 92 -2.09 5.50 -14.45
C LEU A 92 -1.62 4.57 -13.31
N ILE A 93 -2.39 4.49 -12.23
CA ILE A 93 -2.08 3.60 -11.10
C ILE A 93 -2.19 2.14 -11.52
N GLY A 94 -3.20 1.78 -12.31
CA GLY A 94 -3.31 0.45 -12.92
C GLY A 94 -2.12 0.09 -13.82
N GLU A 95 -1.67 1.04 -14.66
CA GLU A 95 -0.48 0.88 -15.53
C GLU A 95 0.81 0.68 -14.71
N LYS A 96 1.03 1.51 -13.67
CA LYS A 96 2.16 1.37 -12.76
C LYS A 96 2.16 0.01 -12.06
N THR A 97 0.98 -0.43 -11.60
CA THR A 97 0.82 -1.73 -10.93
C THR A 97 1.21 -2.87 -11.86
N ALA A 98 0.66 -2.91 -13.07
CA ALA A 98 0.98 -3.94 -14.05
C ALA A 98 2.47 -3.94 -14.43
N TYR A 99 3.06 -2.76 -14.61
CA TYR A 99 4.48 -2.62 -14.91
C TYR A 99 5.37 -3.20 -13.80
N CYS A 100 5.11 -2.87 -12.53
CA CYS A 100 5.87 -3.36 -11.39
C CYS A 100 5.74 -4.88 -11.22
N LEU A 101 4.53 -5.41 -11.33
CA LEU A 101 4.29 -6.86 -11.28
C LEU A 101 5.01 -7.60 -12.42
N GLY A 102 5.01 -7.02 -13.63
CA GLY A 102 5.76 -7.54 -14.77
C GLY A 102 7.28 -7.58 -14.57
N LYS A 103 7.81 -6.73 -13.70
CA LYS A 103 9.22 -6.74 -13.26
C LYS A 103 9.47 -7.63 -12.04
N GLY A 104 8.44 -8.24 -11.49
CA GLY A 104 8.52 -9.14 -10.33
C GLY A 104 8.43 -8.45 -8.96
N ILE A 105 8.25 -7.13 -8.92
CA ILE A 105 8.09 -6.35 -7.69
C ILE A 105 6.67 -6.56 -7.15
N LYS A 106 6.56 -6.76 -5.85
CA LYS A 106 5.29 -6.81 -5.12
C LYS A 106 4.72 -5.40 -4.95
N VAL A 107 3.40 -5.27 -4.99
CA VAL A 107 2.71 -3.96 -4.95
C VAL A 107 1.78 -3.86 -3.76
N ILE A 108 1.92 -2.80 -3.00
CA ILE A 108 0.92 -2.33 -2.04
C ILE A 108 0.07 -1.29 -2.79
N ALA A 109 -1.12 -1.70 -3.21
CA ALA A 109 -2.04 -0.87 -3.98
C ALA A 109 -3.00 -0.15 -3.04
N CYS A 110 -2.91 1.19 -2.97
CA CYS A 110 -3.70 2.02 -2.09
C CYS A 110 -5.03 2.41 -2.74
N VAL A 111 -6.10 2.23 -1.99
CA VAL A 111 -7.47 2.63 -2.34
C VAL A 111 -8.13 3.30 -1.14
N GLY A 112 -9.04 4.24 -1.39
CA GLY A 112 -9.76 4.90 -0.31
C GLY A 112 -10.50 6.15 -0.78
N GLU A 113 -11.45 6.57 0.03
CA GLU A 113 -12.35 7.69 -0.23
C GLU A 113 -11.97 8.95 0.54
N GLN A 114 -12.33 10.09 -0.01
CA GLN A 114 -12.29 11.39 0.64
C GLN A 114 -13.46 11.56 1.64
N LEU A 115 -13.38 12.58 2.49
CA LEU A 115 -14.43 12.85 3.50
C LEU A 115 -15.79 13.11 2.84
N GLU A 116 -15.81 13.94 1.81
CA GLU A 116 -17.02 14.31 1.09
C GLU A 116 -17.68 13.10 0.42
N GLU A 117 -16.88 12.18 -0.11
CA GLU A 117 -17.35 10.94 -0.73
C GLU A 117 -17.99 10.03 0.31
N ARG A 118 -17.37 9.94 1.50
CA ARG A 118 -17.92 9.16 2.62
C ARG A 118 -19.22 9.75 3.16
N GLU A 119 -19.25 11.07 3.39
CA GLU A 119 -20.45 11.76 3.87
C GLU A 119 -21.62 11.65 2.87
N ALA A 120 -21.30 11.58 1.58
CA ALA A 120 -22.28 11.33 0.51
C ALA A 120 -22.70 9.84 0.38
N GLY A 121 -22.12 8.92 1.19
CA GLY A 121 -22.41 7.49 1.12
C GLY A 121 -21.78 6.77 -0.08
N ASN A 122 -20.76 7.36 -0.70
CA ASN A 122 -20.15 6.88 -1.95
C ASN A 122 -18.86 6.04 -1.72
N THR A 123 -18.49 5.72 -0.47
CA THR A 123 -17.26 4.98 -0.13
C THR A 123 -17.06 3.76 -1.02
N GLN A 124 -18.06 2.89 -1.09
CA GLN A 124 -17.98 1.66 -1.87
C GLN A 124 -17.77 1.93 -3.36
N ALA A 125 -18.55 2.84 -3.95
CA ALA A 125 -18.45 3.17 -5.37
C ALA A 125 -17.07 3.73 -5.76
N VAL A 126 -16.48 4.56 -4.89
CA VAL A 126 -15.13 5.12 -5.09
C VAL A 126 -14.09 4.01 -5.04
N VAL A 127 -14.09 3.19 -4.00
CA VAL A 127 -13.14 2.09 -3.81
C VAL A 127 -13.24 1.07 -4.95
N GLU A 128 -14.46 0.69 -5.35
CA GLU A 128 -14.68 -0.22 -6.48
C GLU A 128 -14.15 0.36 -7.80
N THR A 129 -14.34 1.66 -8.04
CA THR A 129 -13.82 2.33 -9.24
C THR A 129 -12.29 2.28 -9.30
N GLN A 130 -11.63 2.49 -8.17
CA GLN A 130 -10.18 2.40 -8.04
C GLN A 130 -9.68 0.96 -8.25
N LEU A 131 -10.32 -0.03 -7.62
CA LEU A 131 -10.01 -1.46 -7.79
C LEU A 131 -10.22 -1.93 -9.22
N LYS A 132 -11.28 -1.49 -9.88
CA LYS A 132 -11.59 -1.85 -11.27
C LYS A 132 -10.47 -1.43 -12.23
N ALA A 133 -9.90 -0.25 -12.05
CA ALA A 133 -8.78 0.21 -12.87
C ALA A 133 -7.52 -0.64 -12.68
N ILE A 134 -7.24 -1.10 -11.46
CA ILE A 134 -6.15 -2.03 -11.17
C ILE A 134 -6.45 -3.39 -11.80
N ALA A 135 -7.64 -3.96 -11.57
CA ALA A 135 -8.02 -5.27 -12.08
C ALA A 135 -8.05 -5.34 -13.61
N ALA A 136 -8.32 -4.22 -14.29
CA ALA A 136 -8.26 -4.14 -15.75
C ALA A 136 -6.85 -4.37 -16.33
N LYS A 137 -5.81 -4.25 -15.51
CA LYS A 137 -4.40 -4.35 -15.91
C LYS A 137 -3.65 -5.49 -15.23
N VAL A 138 -4.19 -6.07 -14.17
CA VAL A 138 -3.56 -7.10 -13.33
C VAL A 138 -4.27 -8.43 -13.52
N SER A 139 -3.52 -9.44 -13.95
CA SER A 139 -4.01 -10.82 -14.06
C SER A 139 -3.54 -11.73 -12.92
N ASP A 140 -2.34 -11.48 -12.38
CA ASP A 140 -1.78 -12.21 -11.25
C ASP A 140 -1.78 -11.35 -9.99
N TRP A 141 -2.60 -11.73 -9.01
CA TRP A 141 -2.78 -11.04 -7.75
C TRP A 141 -1.87 -11.55 -6.63
N SER A 142 -1.09 -12.58 -6.87
CA SER A 142 -0.25 -13.22 -5.84
C SER A 142 0.79 -12.29 -5.20
N LYS A 143 1.13 -11.20 -5.89
CA LYS A 143 2.07 -10.17 -5.45
C LYS A 143 1.40 -8.83 -5.15
N VAL A 144 0.09 -8.80 -4.98
CA VAL A 144 -0.67 -7.58 -4.66
C VAL A 144 -1.16 -7.65 -3.23
N VAL A 145 -0.94 -6.57 -2.49
CA VAL A 145 -1.60 -6.28 -1.21
C VAL A 145 -2.43 -5.03 -1.41
N ILE A 146 -3.68 -5.03 -0.97
CA ILE A 146 -4.52 -3.83 -1.01
C ILE A 146 -4.39 -3.10 0.32
N ALA A 147 -4.10 -1.79 0.27
CA ALA A 147 -4.11 -0.93 1.44
C ALA A 147 -5.34 -0.02 1.38
N TYR A 148 -6.25 -0.20 2.32
CA TYR A 148 -7.39 0.70 2.46
C TYR A 148 -7.02 1.93 3.29
N GLU A 149 -7.11 3.09 2.66
CA GLU A 149 -6.83 4.39 3.27
C GLU A 149 -8.14 5.17 3.44
N PRO A 150 -8.73 5.26 4.65
CA PRO A 150 -9.75 6.27 4.92
C PRO A 150 -9.08 7.65 4.91
N VAL A 151 -9.04 8.33 3.75
CA VAL A 151 -8.25 9.55 3.54
C VAL A 151 -8.62 10.65 4.53
N TRP A 152 -9.90 10.71 4.90
CA TRP A 152 -10.44 11.62 5.92
C TRP A 152 -9.88 11.37 7.34
N ALA A 153 -9.24 10.23 7.57
CA ALA A 153 -8.61 9.86 8.84
C ALA A 153 -7.07 10.00 8.81
N ILE A 154 -6.46 10.40 7.68
CA ILE A 154 -5.01 10.54 7.55
C ILE A 154 -4.59 11.96 7.92
N GLY A 155 -3.76 12.12 8.97
CA GLY A 155 -3.20 13.42 9.38
C GLY A 155 -4.22 14.43 9.95
N THR A 156 -5.48 14.05 10.12
CA THR A 156 -6.56 14.94 10.57
C THR A 156 -6.83 14.86 12.07
N GLY A 157 -6.21 13.90 12.76
CA GLY A 157 -6.53 13.57 14.15
C GLY A 157 -7.81 12.73 14.32
N LYS A 158 -8.59 12.53 13.25
CA LYS A 158 -9.68 11.56 13.21
C LYS A 158 -9.12 10.17 12.96
N THR A 159 -9.81 9.13 13.43
CA THR A 159 -9.46 7.73 13.16
C THR A 159 -10.72 6.99 12.79
N ALA A 160 -10.62 6.09 11.82
CA ALA A 160 -11.72 5.16 11.54
C ALA A 160 -11.88 4.20 12.72
N SER A 161 -13.12 3.84 13.05
CA SER A 161 -13.33 2.77 14.01
C SER A 161 -12.96 1.41 13.40
N PRO A 162 -12.65 0.39 14.23
CA PRO A 162 -12.39 -0.96 13.70
C PRO A 162 -13.55 -1.49 12.86
N GLU A 163 -14.79 -1.19 13.22
CA GLU A 163 -15.99 -1.60 12.51
C GLU A 163 -16.10 -0.91 11.14
N GLN A 164 -15.77 0.38 11.07
CA GLN A 164 -15.74 1.13 9.80
C GLN A 164 -14.68 0.59 8.85
N ALA A 165 -13.49 0.26 9.36
CA ALA A 165 -12.44 -0.36 8.57
C ALA A 165 -12.85 -1.76 8.09
N GLN A 166 -13.40 -2.59 8.99
CA GLN A 166 -13.90 -3.93 8.67
C GLN A 166 -14.97 -3.90 7.58
N GLU A 167 -15.93 -2.99 7.65
CA GLU A 167 -16.98 -2.84 6.64
C GLU A 167 -16.40 -2.64 5.23
N VAL A 168 -15.42 -1.76 5.10
CA VAL A 168 -14.79 -1.50 3.80
C VAL A 168 -13.90 -2.66 3.36
N HIS A 169 -13.12 -3.27 4.27
CA HIS A 169 -12.32 -4.46 3.97
C HIS A 169 -13.20 -5.62 3.48
N ALA A 170 -14.31 -5.89 4.15
CA ALA A 170 -15.28 -6.91 3.73
C ALA A 170 -15.86 -6.59 2.34
N SER A 171 -16.18 -5.32 2.05
CA SER A 171 -16.66 -4.91 0.74
C SER A 171 -15.62 -5.09 -0.37
N ILE A 172 -14.35 -4.79 -0.10
CA ILE A 172 -13.23 -5.04 -1.01
C ILE A 172 -13.11 -6.54 -1.30
N ARG A 173 -13.16 -7.38 -0.28
CA ARG A 173 -13.07 -8.84 -0.43
C ARG A 173 -14.26 -9.40 -1.22
N ALA A 174 -15.47 -8.93 -0.95
CA ALA A 174 -16.65 -9.29 -1.72
C ALA A 174 -16.54 -8.87 -3.19
N TRP A 175 -16.04 -7.66 -3.46
CA TRP A 175 -15.78 -7.17 -4.81
C TRP A 175 -14.76 -8.05 -5.55
N LEU A 176 -13.63 -8.38 -4.91
CA LEU A 176 -12.61 -9.28 -5.49
C LEU A 176 -13.21 -10.66 -5.84
N SER A 177 -14.06 -11.21 -4.95
CA SER A 177 -14.72 -12.48 -5.20
C SER A 177 -15.63 -12.46 -6.42
N LYS A 178 -16.35 -11.37 -6.60
CA LYS A 178 -17.33 -11.18 -7.69
C LYS A 178 -16.65 -10.85 -9.02
N GLU A 179 -15.71 -9.91 -9.01
CA GLU A 179 -15.18 -9.30 -10.23
C GLU A 179 -13.85 -9.93 -10.69
N VAL A 180 -13.14 -10.64 -9.80
CA VAL A 180 -11.88 -11.30 -10.13
C VAL A 180 -12.04 -12.82 -9.97
N SER A 181 -11.97 -13.34 -8.75
CA SER A 181 -12.27 -14.73 -8.42
C SER A 181 -12.35 -14.96 -6.92
N ALA A 182 -13.01 -16.06 -6.52
CA ALA A 182 -13.08 -16.48 -5.12
C ALA A 182 -11.69 -16.77 -4.52
N THR A 183 -10.79 -17.35 -5.31
CA THR A 183 -9.39 -17.63 -4.89
C THR A 183 -8.63 -16.34 -4.61
N VAL A 184 -8.68 -15.37 -5.52
CA VAL A 184 -8.04 -14.06 -5.32
C VAL A 184 -8.61 -13.37 -4.10
N ALA A 185 -9.93 -13.40 -3.90
CA ALA A 185 -10.56 -12.82 -2.72
C ALA A 185 -10.08 -13.46 -1.42
N ALA A 186 -9.88 -14.78 -1.39
CA ALA A 186 -9.41 -15.48 -0.20
C ALA A 186 -7.93 -15.24 0.11
N GLU A 187 -7.08 -15.11 -0.93
CA GLU A 187 -5.63 -15.07 -0.77
C GLU A 187 -5.05 -13.64 -0.72
N THR A 188 -5.74 -12.64 -1.30
CA THR A 188 -5.25 -11.28 -1.31
C THR A 188 -5.32 -10.67 0.09
N ARG A 189 -4.17 -10.21 0.58
CA ARG A 189 -4.09 -9.48 1.84
C ARG A 189 -4.65 -8.08 1.68
N ILE A 190 -5.45 -7.67 2.66
CA ILE A 190 -6.00 -6.32 2.74
C ILE A 190 -5.49 -5.73 4.06
N ILE A 191 -4.83 -4.59 4.00
CA ILE A 191 -4.28 -3.92 5.17
C ILE A 191 -4.94 -2.57 5.39
N TYR A 192 -5.04 -2.16 6.65
CA TYR A 192 -5.53 -0.84 7.02
C TYR A 192 -4.40 0.19 6.90
N GLY A 193 -4.57 1.20 6.04
CA GLY A 193 -3.59 2.26 5.75
C GLY A 193 -3.86 3.59 6.46
N GLY A 194 -4.87 3.66 7.33
CA GLY A 194 -5.19 4.89 8.07
C GLY A 194 -4.31 5.12 9.29
N SER A 195 -4.38 6.34 9.84
CA SER A 195 -3.73 6.68 11.11
C SER A 195 -4.37 5.91 12.25
N GLY A 196 -3.57 5.33 13.13
CA GLY A 196 -4.06 4.57 14.28
C GLY A 196 -3.10 4.57 15.45
N GLN A 197 -3.66 4.66 16.67
CA GLN A 197 -2.89 4.41 17.89
C GLN A 197 -2.78 2.89 18.12
N ALA A 198 -1.71 2.43 18.76
CA ALA A 198 -1.46 1.01 19.02
C ALA A 198 -2.66 0.26 19.63
N LYS A 199 -3.46 0.91 20.50
CA LYS A 199 -4.67 0.32 21.08
C LYS A 199 -5.78 0.10 20.05
N GLN A 200 -5.92 0.99 19.07
CA GLN A 200 -6.92 0.88 17.99
C GLN A 200 -6.50 -0.18 16.99
N LEU A 201 -5.22 -0.21 16.59
CA LEU A 201 -4.67 -1.22 15.69
C LEU A 201 -4.81 -2.63 16.27
N ARG A 202 -4.61 -2.82 17.60
CA ARG A 202 -4.86 -4.11 18.27
C ARG A 202 -6.31 -4.52 18.29
N ARG A 203 -7.26 -3.58 18.22
CA ARG A 203 -8.71 -3.89 18.12
C ARG A 203 -9.09 -4.17 16.67
N ALA A 204 -8.54 -3.40 15.73
CA ALA A 204 -8.75 -3.61 14.31
C ALA A 204 -8.26 -5.01 13.89
N GLY A 205 -7.05 -5.42 14.28
CA GLY A 205 -6.50 -6.74 13.99
C GLY A 205 -7.23 -7.94 14.64
N LYS A 206 -8.38 -7.71 15.30
CA LYS A 206 -9.30 -8.77 15.75
C LYS A 206 -10.50 -8.93 14.81
N GLN A 207 -10.63 -8.07 13.83
CA GLN A 207 -11.67 -8.18 12.81
C GLN A 207 -11.27 -9.23 11.77
N GLU A 208 -12.27 -9.81 11.11
CA GLU A 208 -12.07 -10.96 10.23
C GLU A 208 -11.23 -10.63 8.97
N ASP A 209 -11.38 -9.40 8.47
CA ASP A 209 -10.76 -8.97 7.21
C ASP A 209 -9.61 -7.95 7.37
N ILE A 210 -9.14 -7.70 8.62
CA ILE A 210 -8.04 -6.76 8.91
C ILE A 210 -6.81 -7.49 9.45
#